data_5be4452e9c25d7357b14c36501584f28
#
_entry.id   5be4452e9c25d7357b14c36501584f28
#
_cell.length_a   1.000
_cell.length_b   1.000
_cell.length_c   1.000
_cell.angle_alpha   90.00
_cell.angle_beta   90.00
_cell.angle_gamma   90.00
#
_symmetry.space_group_name_H-M   'P 1'
#
loop_
_entity.id
_entity.type
_entity.pdbx_description
1 polymer ?
#
loop_
_entity_poly.entity_id
_entity_poly.type
_entity_poly.pdbx_seq_one_letter_code
_entity_poly.pdbx_strand_id
1 'polypeptide(L)'
;MKIAIFFENGKFLGDIIDYLKKTHEVKTFSPKQTPSNQNELKRMLKDLYELMIWSDLSWFEWCDELAIYGSRLSKRCKVVIRLHYSEVYSNMPDQVNWENVDDLIFVAEHVREVLKKKIFDLENRVKTHIIHNGINLERFNFKERKNGHHLAYVGYLNHKKNPSLLLQCIKCLVDVDPNYKLHIAGFHEQTRYQLYFENLVRDMGIGDNVKLYGWVDKVSDWLEDKDYILSTSIGEGCPVGIMEAMARGIKPLIHNWPGARDLYPDRYIFNTISEFKNMVLNGNYNSTEYREYIEDNYSLEKQLREIDKILL
;
A
#
# COMPACT_ATOMS: atom_id res chain seq x y z
N MET A 1 13.32 24.84 4.18
CA MET A 1 11.90 25.27 4.22
C MET A 1 11.18 24.69 5.43
N LYS A 2 10.02 25.25 5.79
CA LYS A 2 9.13 24.75 6.83
C LYS A 2 8.05 23.86 6.19
N ILE A 3 7.95 22.62 6.64
CA ILE A 3 6.99 21.65 6.09
C ILE A 3 6.04 21.20 7.19
N ALA A 4 4.74 21.35 6.97
CA ALA A 4 3.70 20.78 7.82
C ALA A 4 3.14 19.52 7.19
N ILE A 5 3.11 18.40 7.91
CA ILE A 5 2.59 17.12 7.42
C ILE A 5 1.37 16.73 8.23
N PHE A 6 0.23 16.58 7.55
CA PHE A 6 -1.07 16.26 8.11
C PHE A 6 -1.47 14.84 7.75
N PHE A 7 -1.84 14.02 8.72
CA PHE A 7 -2.25 12.63 8.49
C PHE A 7 -3.08 12.06 9.65
N GLU A 8 -4.03 11.22 9.34
CA GLU A 8 -4.69 10.36 10.33
C GLU A 8 -3.94 9.04 10.50
N ASN A 9 -3.41 8.50 9.40
CA ASN A 9 -2.63 7.26 9.38
C ASN A 9 -1.24 7.50 8.79
N GLY A 10 -0.20 7.36 9.61
CA GLY A 10 1.21 7.58 9.22
C GLY A 10 1.92 6.36 8.62
N LYS A 11 1.19 5.32 8.19
CA LYS A 11 1.75 4.02 7.78
C LYS A 11 2.87 4.10 6.75
N PHE A 12 2.83 5.07 5.82
CA PHE A 12 3.81 5.21 4.73
C PHE A 12 4.70 6.43 4.87
N LEU A 13 4.66 7.12 6.01
CA LEU A 13 5.32 8.42 6.22
C LEU A 13 6.64 8.36 6.97
N GLY A 14 6.91 7.32 7.76
CA GLY A 14 8.05 7.28 8.67
C GLY A 14 9.36 7.66 7.99
N ASP A 15 9.75 6.91 6.95
CA ASP A 15 10.99 7.15 6.21
C ASP A 15 11.01 8.51 5.49
N ILE A 16 9.86 8.98 4.99
CA ILE A 16 9.72 10.29 4.35
C ILE A 16 9.95 11.42 5.36
N ILE A 17 9.31 11.34 6.54
CA ILE A 17 9.47 12.33 7.61
C ILE A 17 10.93 12.38 8.09
N ASP A 18 11.55 11.21 8.30
CA ASP A 18 12.94 11.11 8.75
C ASP A 18 13.91 11.71 7.71
N TYR A 19 13.62 11.50 6.43
CA TYR A 19 14.38 12.11 5.35
C TYR A 19 14.23 13.64 5.32
N LEU A 20 13.00 14.14 5.34
CA LEU A 20 12.71 15.57 5.27
C LEU A 20 13.29 16.34 6.46
N LYS A 21 13.32 15.76 7.66
CA LYS A 21 13.93 16.35 8.86
C LYS A 21 15.44 16.56 8.76
N LYS A 22 16.13 15.91 7.81
CA LYS A 22 17.59 16.11 7.63
C LYS A 22 17.92 17.51 7.07
N THR A 23 17.02 18.10 6.29
CA THR A 23 17.27 19.35 5.56
C THR A 23 16.20 20.41 5.74
N HIS A 24 15.08 20.08 6.37
CA HIS A 24 13.90 20.95 6.54
C HIS A 24 13.42 20.98 7.98
N GLU A 25 12.74 22.06 8.35
CA GLU A 25 12.00 22.14 9.61
C GLU A 25 10.64 21.50 9.41
N VAL A 26 10.41 20.32 10.02
CA VAL A 26 9.20 19.52 9.83
C VAL A 26 8.37 19.48 11.09
N LYS A 27 7.09 19.83 10.98
CA LYS A 27 6.07 19.60 12.02
C LYS A 27 5.01 18.65 11.49
N THR A 28 4.53 17.79 12.37
CA THR A 28 3.47 16.83 12.05
C THR A 28 2.21 17.14 12.83
N PHE A 29 1.07 16.93 12.21
CA PHE A 29 -0.25 17.03 12.83
C PHE A 29 -1.04 15.73 12.54
N SER A 30 -1.38 15.04 13.61
CA SER A 30 -2.23 13.85 13.55
C SER A 30 -3.26 13.95 14.67
N PRO A 31 -4.54 14.16 14.38
CA PRO A 31 -5.57 14.21 15.38
C PRO A 31 -5.71 12.83 16.03
N LYS A 32 -5.75 12.80 17.38
CA LYS A 32 -5.86 11.52 18.12
C LYS A 32 -7.22 10.84 17.96
N GLN A 33 -8.24 11.62 17.63
CA GLN A 33 -9.62 11.16 17.44
C GLN A 33 -10.34 12.10 16.46
N THR A 34 -11.28 11.55 15.71
CA THR A 34 -12.23 12.33 14.92
C THR A 34 -13.03 13.24 15.86
N PRO A 35 -13.18 14.55 15.54
CA PRO A 35 -13.93 15.47 16.40
C PRO A 35 -15.34 14.98 16.65
N SER A 36 -15.74 14.86 17.92
CA SER A 36 -17.05 14.36 18.33
C SER A 36 -18.12 15.47 18.41
N ASN A 37 -17.69 16.73 18.39
CA ASN A 37 -18.56 17.90 18.49
C ASN A 37 -17.97 19.14 17.80
N GLN A 38 -18.81 20.18 17.62
CA GLN A 38 -18.41 21.40 16.91
C GLN A 38 -17.24 22.15 17.57
N ASN A 39 -17.07 22.07 18.90
CA ASN A 39 -15.99 22.78 19.56
C ASN A 39 -14.63 22.10 19.33
N GLU A 40 -14.61 20.77 19.31
CA GLU A 40 -13.44 19.98 18.93
C GLU A 40 -13.06 20.20 17.47
N LEU A 41 -14.04 20.21 16.58
CA LEU A 41 -13.81 20.54 15.18
C LEU A 41 -13.21 21.94 15.01
N LYS A 42 -13.75 22.93 15.70
CA LYS A 42 -13.20 24.32 15.65
C LYS A 42 -11.77 24.39 16.13
N ARG A 43 -11.41 23.66 17.20
CA ARG A 43 -10.01 23.59 17.68
C ARG A 43 -9.12 22.93 16.63
N MET A 44 -9.52 21.77 16.13
CA MET A 44 -8.76 21.06 15.12
C MET A 44 -8.51 21.93 13.87
N LEU A 45 -9.54 22.62 13.39
CA LEU A 45 -9.41 23.55 12.25
C LEU A 45 -8.51 24.74 12.53
N LYS A 46 -8.53 25.26 13.77
CA LYS A 46 -7.62 26.33 14.20
C LYS A 46 -6.17 25.84 14.18
N ASP A 47 -5.90 24.71 14.81
CA ASP A 47 -4.55 24.12 14.89
C ASP A 47 -4.00 23.80 13.49
N LEU A 48 -4.85 23.21 12.62
CA LEU A 48 -4.54 22.94 11.22
C LEU A 48 -4.18 24.23 10.48
N TYR A 49 -5.01 25.28 10.60
CA TYR A 49 -4.78 26.56 9.93
C TYR A 49 -3.52 27.28 10.44
N GLU A 50 -3.27 27.29 11.76
CA GLU A 50 -2.06 27.86 12.34
C GLU A 50 -0.80 27.17 11.81
N LEU A 51 -0.85 25.85 11.61
CA LEU A 51 0.26 25.09 11.05
C LEU A 51 0.45 25.35 9.56
N MET A 52 -0.63 25.54 8.80
CA MET A 52 -0.55 25.96 7.39
C MET A 52 0.03 27.36 7.24
N ILE A 53 -0.28 28.32 8.14
CA ILE A 53 0.32 29.65 8.15
C ILE A 53 1.82 29.60 8.48
N TRP A 54 2.21 28.70 9.38
CA TRP A 54 3.61 28.55 9.78
C TRP A 54 4.48 27.94 8.67
N SER A 55 3.91 27.10 7.80
CA SER A 55 4.64 26.33 6.82
C SER A 55 4.81 27.03 5.47
N ASP A 56 5.88 26.73 4.76
CA ASP A 56 6.08 27.05 3.35
C ASP A 56 5.33 26.05 2.46
N LEU A 57 5.19 24.79 2.95
CA LEU A 57 4.50 23.69 2.30
C LEU A 57 3.70 22.87 3.32
N SER A 58 2.43 22.62 2.99
CA SER A 58 1.51 21.75 3.71
C SER A 58 1.27 20.49 2.91
N TRP A 59 1.70 19.34 3.47
CA TRP A 59 1.53 18.01 2.89
C TRP A 59 0.41 17.27 3.59
N PHE A 60 -0.62 16.89 2.85
CA PHE A 60 -1.71 16.04 3.33
C PHE A 60 -1.47 14.60 2.86
N GLU A 61 -1.17 13.72 3.80
CA GLU A 61 -1.09 12.30 3.52
C GLU A 61 -2.48 11.70 3.61
N TRP A 62 -2.99 11.20 2.55
CA TRP A 62 -4.36 10.81 2.25
C TRP A 62 -5.23 11.98 1.74
N CYS A 63 -6.16 11.65 0.86
CA CYS A 63 -7.24 12.54 0.47
C CYS A 63 -8.44 12.31 1.40
N ASP A 64 -8.26 12.67 2.67
CA ASP A 64 -9.18 12.47 3.78
C ASP A 64 -9.83 13.79 4.27
N GLU A 65 -10.45 13.78 5.43
CA GLU A 65 -11.07 14.95 6.03
C GLU A 65 -10.09 16.10 6.26
N LEU A 66 -8.82 15.80 6.62
CA LEU A 66 -7.81 16.85 6.82
C LEU A 66 -7.49 17.56 5.50
N ALA A 67 -7.37 16.82 4.41
CA ALA A 67 -7.16 17.37 3.06
C ALA A 67 -8.37 18.21 2.60
N ILE A 68 -9.60 17.73 2.88
CA ILE A 68 -10.83 18.47 2.58
C ILE A 68 -10.83 19.80 3.31
N TYR A 69 -10.61 19.82 4.61
CA TYR A 69 -10.59 21.04 5.39
C TYR A 69 -9.44 21.96 4.97
N GLY A 70 -8.22 21.43 4.87
CA GLY A 70 -7.03 22.20 4.48
C GLY A 70 -7.20 22.88 3.13
N SER A 71 -7.74 22.19 2.13
CA SER A 71 -7.99 22.75 0.78
C SER A 71 -9.06 23.86 0.76
N ARG A 72 -9.96 23.91 1.75
CA ARG A 72 -11.02 24.92 1.84
C ARG A 72 -10.65 26.13 2.67
N LEU A 73 -9.55 26.07 3.41
CA LEU A 73 -9.04 27.24 4.14
C LEU A 73 -8.38 28.23 3.19
N SER A 74 -8.20 29.47 3.65
CA SER A 74 -7.48 30.49 2.88
C SER A 74 -6.05 30.04 2.64
N LYS A 75 -5.67 29.89 1.36
CA LYS A 75 -4.34 29.43 0.95
C LYS A 75 -3.24 30.37 1.45
N ARG A 76 -2.23 29.83 2.10
CA ARG A 76 -1.09 30.55 2.69
C ARG A 76 0.27 29.98 2.32
N CYS A 77 0.29 28.75 1.80
CA CYS A 77 1.49 27.99 1.48
C CYS A 77 1.24 27.10 0.27
N LYS A 78 2.25 26.42 -0.21
CA LYS A 78 2.12 25.35 -1.19
C LYS A 78 1.35 24.18 -0.54
N VAL A 79 0.36 23.65 -1.23
CA VAL A 79 -0.48 22.54 -0.76
C VAL A 79 -0.26 21.31 -1.62
N VAL A 80 0.15 20.22 -0.99
CA VAL A 80 0.38 18.91 -1.61
C VAL A 80 -0.57 17.90 -0.99
N ILE A 81 -1.25 17.11 -1.81
CA ILE A 81 -2.03 15.95 -1.35
C ILE A 81 -1.41 14.69 -1.93
N ARG A 82 -1.17 13.67 -1.10
CA ARG A 82 -0.79 12.34 -1.56
C ARG A 82 -1.95 11.37 -1.38
N LEU A 83 -2.48 10.89 -2.50
CA LEU A 83 -3.66 10.05 -2.58
C LEU A 83 -3.26 8.60 -2.83
N HIS A 84 -3.85 7.69 -2.06
CA HIS A 84 -3.65 6.26 -2.19
C HIS A 84 -4.76 5.61 -3.03
N TYR A 85 -5.26 4.43 -2.62
CA TYR A 85 -6.21 3.66 -3.43
C TYR A 85 -7.66 3.77 -2.95
N SER A 86 -7.87 3.73 -1.63
CA SER A 86 -9.23 3.66 -1.07
C SER A 86 -10.04 4.92 -1.33
N GLU A 87 -9.36 6.07 -1.33
CA GLU A 87 -9.99 7.38 -1.41
C GLU A 87 -10.67 7.63 -2.77
N VAL A 88 -10.11 7.10 -3.88
CA VAL A 88 -10.72 7.30 -5.20
C VAL A 88 -12.11 6.70 -5.33
N TYR A 89 -12.42 5.70 -4.48
CA TYR A 89 -13.74 5.06 -4.43
C TYR A 89 -14.67 5.66 -3.37
N SER A 90 -14.18 6.62 -2.55
CA SER A 90 -14.98 7.35 -1.58
C SER A 90 -15.52 8.65 -2.17
N ASN A 91 -16.33 9.38 -1.41
CA ASN A 91 -16.78 10.73 -1.77
C ASN A 91 -15.84 11.84 -1.28
N MET A 92 -14.67 11.50 -0.72
CA MET A 92 -13.72 12.48 -0.20
C MET A 92 -13.15 13.40 -1.28
N PRO A 93 -12.68 12.89 -2.43
CA PRO A 93 -12.13 13.72 -3.49
C PRO A 93 -13.15 14.73 -4.08
N ASP A 94 -14.45 14.40 -4.02
CA ASP A 94 -15.52 15.30 -4.50
C ASP A 94 -15.64 16.55 -3.63
N GLN A 95 -15.12 16.51 -2.42
CA GLN A 95 -15.24 17.57 -1.42
C GLN A 95 -13.98 18.46 -1.33
N VAL A 96 -12.88 18.06 -1.97
CA VAL A 96 -11.63 18.84 -2.01
C VAL A 96 -11.79 20.07 -2.89
N ASN A 97 -11.31 21.21 -2.43
CA ASN A 97 -11.16 22.40 -3.27
C ASN A 97 -9.85 22.32 -4.06
N TRP A 98 -9.91 21.70 -5.24
CA TRP A 98 -8.75 21.45 -6.09
C TRP A 98 -8.03 22.71 -6.56
N GLU A 99 -8.70 23.87 -6.62
CA GLU A 99 -8.08 25.16 -6.98
C GLU A 99 -7.04 25.63 -5.94
N ASN A 100 -7.14 25.13 -4.71
CA ASN A 100 -6.18 25.45 -3.65
C ASN A 100 -5.06 24.41 -3.51
N VAL A 101 -5.08 23.33 -4.28
CA VAL A 101 -4.06 22.27 -4.26
C VAL A 101 -3.07 22.53 -5.40
N ASP A 102 -1.78 22.59 -5.08
CA ASP A 102 -0.73 22.81 -6.09
C ASP A 102 -0.28 21.52 -6.75
N ASP A 103 -0.03 20.48 -5.95
CA ASP A 103 0.45 19.19 -6.44
C ASP A 103 -0.37 18.05 -5.84
N LEU A 104 -0.77 17.11 -6.69
CA LEU A 104 -1.46 15.89 -6.32
C LEU A 104 -0.60 14.67 -6.70
N ILE A 105 -0.17 13.92 -5.68
CA ILE A 105 0.62 12.72 -5.84
C ILE A 105 -0.29 11.50 -5.82
N PHE A 106 -0.20 10.67 -6.83
CA PHE A 106 -0.80 9.35 -6.87
C PHE A 106 0.25 8.27 -6.64
N VAL A 107 -0.10 7.23 -5.91
CA VAL A 107 0.80 6.10 -5.65
C VAL A 107 0.93 5.15 -6.85
N ALA A 108 0.06 5.26 -7.85
CA ALA A 108 0.11 4.48 -9.09
C ALA A 108 -0.76 5.11 -10.19
N GLU A 109 -0.44 4.80 -11.46
CA GLU A 109 -1.11 5.33 -12.65
C GLU A 109 -2.60 4.98 -12.68
N HIS A 110 -2.98 3.72 -12.45
CA HIS A 110 -4.38 3.29 -12.47
C HIS A 110 -5.24 4.03 -11.42
N VAL A 111 -4.64 4.47 -10.30
CA VAL A 111 -5.32 5.28 -9.28
C VAL A 111 -5.63 6.68 -9.83
N ARG A 112 -4.69 7.29 -10.56
CA ARG A 112 -4.88 8.57 -11.26
C ARG A 112 -6.01 8.45 -12.27
N GLU A 113 -5.99 7.41 -13.11
CA GLU A 113 -7.01 7.21 -14.14
C GLU A 113 -8.42 7.02 -13.57
N VAL A 114 -8.57 6.41 -12.41
CA VAL A 114 -9.88 6.32 -11.71
C VAL A 114 -10.33 7.71 -11.26
N LEU A 115 -9.45 8.49 -10.64
CA LEU A 115 -9.82 9.83 -10.15
C LEU A 115 -10.14 10.80 -11.29
N LYS A 116 -9.39 10.75 -12.39
CA LYS A 116 -9.67 11.56 -13.60
C LYS A 116 -11.07 11.34 -14.18
N LYS A 117 -11.55 10.09 -14.12
CA LYS A 117 -12.94 9.78 -14.56
C LYS A 117 -13.99 10.32 -13.60
N LYS A 118 -13.63 10.52 -12.34
CA LYS A 118 -14.53 10.98 -11.29
C LYS A 118 -14.57 12.50 -11.16
N ILE A 119 -13.42 13.15 -11.20
CA ILE A 119 -13.30 14.60 -11.06
C ILE A 119 -13.07 15.21 -12.44
N PHE A 120 -14.06 15.93 -12.92
CA PHE A 120 -13.98 16.62 -14.21
C PHE A 120 -12.84 17.65 -14.21
N ASP A 121 -12.07 17.63 -15.29
CA ASP A 121 -11.01 18.62 -15.57
C ASP A 121 -9.92 18.73 -14.51
N LEU A 122 -9.66 17.64 -13.79
CA LEU A 122 -8.71 17.59 -12.66
C LEU A 122 -7.31 18.10 -13.03
N GLU A 123 -6.77 17.69 -14.19
CA GLU A 123 -5.40 18.02 -14.60
C GLU A 123 -5.20 19.50 -15.01
N ASN A 124 -6.28 20.23 -15.27
CA ASN A 124 -6.22 21.68 -15.46
C ASN A 124 -6.32 22.46 -14.13
N ARG A 125 -6.71 21.78 -13.04
CA ARG A 125 -6.91 22.38 -11.71
C ARG A 125 -5.76 22.13 -10.77
N VAL A 126 -5.05 21.01 -10.92
CA VAL A 126 -3.96 20.60 -10.04
C VAL A 126 -2.88 19.87 -10.84
N LYS A 127 -1.61 20.13 -10.54
CA LYS A 127 -0.48 19.41 -11.13
C LYS A 127 -0.42 17.99 -10.55
N THR A 128 -0.42 16.98 -11.42
CA THR A 128 -0.45 15.57 -11.01
C THR A 128 0.91 14.89 -11.16
N HIS A 129 1.22 13.99 -10.22
CA HIS A 129 2.47 13.22 -10.20
C HIS A 129 2.19 11.76 -9.87
N ILE A 130 2.98 10.85 -10.42
CA ILE A 130 3.01 9.44 -10.00
C ILE A 130 4.27 9.20 -9.18
N ILE A 131 4.11 8.94 -7.89
CA ILE A 131 5.22 8.60 -6.99
C ILE A 131 4.84 7.35 -6.20
N HIS A 132 5.41 6.23 -6.60
CA HIS A 132 5.18 4.93 -5.95
C HIS A 132 5.66 4.91 -4.50
N ASN A 133 5.10 4.02 -3.69
CA ASN A 133 5.65 3.73 -2.38
C ASN A 133 7.04 3.12 -2.51
N GLY A 134 8.01 3.64 -1.77
CA GLY A 134 9.37 3.15 -1.76
C GLY A 134 9.61 2.10 -0.68
N ILE A 135 10.49 1.16 -0.97
CA ILE A 135 10.92 0.10 -0.06
C ILE A 135 12.30 0.44 0.49
N ASN A 136 12.42 0.45 1.81
CA ASN A 136 13.70 0.60 2.48
C ASN A 136 14.48 -0.71 2.39
N LEU A 137 15.42 -0.78 1.46
CA LEU A 137 16.17 -1.98 1.11
C LEU A 137 17.13 -2.45 2.22
N GLU A 138 17.50 -1.56 3.14
CA GLU A 138 18.32 -1.92 4.30
C GLU A 138 17.53 -2.72 5.35
N ARG A 139 16.21 -2.51 5.42
CA ARG A 139 15.32 -3.29 6.30
C ARG A 139 14.98 -4.67 5.72
N PHE A 140 15.03 -4.80 4.40
CA PHE A 140 14.66 -6.02 3.68
C PHE A 140 15.88 -6.61 2.96
N ASN A 141 16.81 -7.18 3.76
CA ASN A 141 18.04 -7.76 3.25
C ASN A 141 17.75 -8.89 2.25
N PHE A 142 18.47 -8.85 1.14
CA PHE A 142 18.40 -9.89 0.11
C PHE A 142 18.90 -11.22 0.63
N LYS A 143 18.22 -12.29 0.22
CA LYS A 143 18.65 -13.66 0.40
C LYS A 143 18.36 -14.46 -0.85
N GLU A 144 19.36 -15.11 -1.40
CA GLU A 144 19.16 -16.03 -2.51
C GLU A 144 18.29 -17.21 -2.08
N ARG A 145 17.29 -17.54 -2.91
CA ARG A 145 16.28 -18.57 -2.63
C ARG A 145 16.06 -19.44 -3.85
N LYS A 146 15.38 -20.53 -3.65
CA LYS A 146 14.95 -21.46 -4.69
C LYS A 146 13.51 -21.90 -4.45
N ASN A 147 12.95 -22.66 -5.36
CA ASN A 147 11.63 -23.26 -5.17
C ASN A 147 11.56 -24.01 -3.82
N GLY A 148 10.50 -23.77 -3.09
CA GLY A 148 10.19 -24.38 -1.81
C GLY A 148 8.68 -24.56 -1.64
N HIS A 149 8.20 -24.67 -0.40
CA HIS A 149 6.80 -25.02 -0.10
C HIS A 149 6.09 -23.98 0.78
N HIS A 150 6.77 -22.89 1.17
CA HIS A 150 6.24 -21.89 2.09
C HIS A 150 5.74 -20.64 1.39
N LEU A 151 4.41 -20.49 1.28
CA LEU A 151 3.78 -19.31 0.74
C LEU A 151 3.47 -18.32 1.87
N ALA A 152 3.87 -17.07 1.71
CA ALA A 152 3.51 -15.97 2.58
C ALA A 152 2.29 -15.21 2.04
N TYR A 153 1.47 -14.72 2.95
CA TYR A 153 0.47 -13.69 2.70
C TYR A 153 0.61 -12.61 3.78
N VAL A 154 0.63 -11.33 3.39
CA VAL A 154 0.76 -10.20 4.31
C VAL A 154 -0.40 -9.23 4.11
N GLY A 155 -1.23 -9.03 5.13
CA GLY A 155 -2.32 -8.06 5.11
C GLY A 155 -3.59 -8.53 5.83
N TYR A 156 -4.57 -7.63 5.91
CA TYR A 156 -5.89 -7.95 6.46
C TYR A 156 -6.62 -8.96 5.58
N LEU A 157 -7.41 -9.82 6.22
CA LEU A 157 -8.31 -10.74 5.51
C LEU A 157 -9.70 -10.09 5.42
N ASN A 158 -9.95 -9.43 4.29
CA ASN A 158 -11.19 -8.73 3.98
C ASN A 158 -11.62 -8.98 2.54
N HIS A 159 -12.74 -8.41 2.12
CA HIS A 159 -13.29 -8.56 0.76
C HIS A 159 -12.26 -8.19 -0.33
N LYS A 160 -11.59 -7.05 -0.19
CA LYS A 160 -10.62 -6.57 -1.18
C LYS A 160 -9.47 -7.55 -1.40
N LYS A 161 -9.07 -8.26 -0.36
CA LYS A 161 -7.95 -9.22 -0.38
C LYS A 161 -8.35 -10.62 -0.85
N ASN A 162 -9.64 -10.87 -1.07
CA ASN A 162 -10.19 -12.10 -1.64
C ASN A 162 -9.66 -13.40 -0.98
N PRO A 163 -9.96 -13.62 0.31
CA PRO A 163 -9.48 -14.79 1.03
C PRO A 163 -9.98 -16.12 0.47
N SER A 164 -11.07 -16.12 -0.31
CA SER A 164 -11.58 -17.31 -0.99
C SER A 164 -10.58 -17.82 -2.03
N LEU A 165 -10.08 -16.92 -2.89
CA LEU A 165 -9.08 -17.27 -3.90
C LEU A 165 -7.76 -17.70 -3.24
N LEU A 166 -7.39 -17.07 -2.11
CA LEU A 166 -6.21 -17.43 -1.33
C LEU A 166 -6.25 -18.91 -0.90
N LEU A 167 -7.40 -19.36 -0.37
CA LEU A 167 -7.59 -20.77 0.05
C LEU A 167 -7.64 -21.73 -1.14
N GLN A 168 -8.23 -21.34 -2.26
CA GLN A 168 -8.22 -22.15 -3.46
C GLN A 168 -6.81 -22.31 -4.04
N CYS A 169 -6.00 -21.25 -4.00
CA CYS A 169 -4.61 -21.31 -4.42
C CYS A 169 -3.80 -22.31 -3.59
N ILE A 170 -3.88 -22.25 -2.25
CA ILE A 170 -3.15 -23.23 -1.44
C ILE A 170 -3.72 -24.65 -1.61
N LYS A 171 -5.05 -24.80 -1.69
CA LYS A 171 -5.67 -26.12 -1.89
C LYS A 171 -5.16 -26.81 -3.17
N CYS A 172 -5.07 -26.10 -4.29
CA CYS A 172 -4.61 -26.69 -5.55
C CYS A 172 -3.13 -27.13 -5.52
N LEU A 173 -2.31 -26.57 -4.63
CA LEU A 173 -0.93 -27.02 -4.42
C LEU A 173 -0.87 -28.21 -3.46
N VAL A 174 -1.64 -28.17 -2.35
CA VAL A 174 -1.72 -29.25 -1.37
C VAL A 174 -2.23 -30.55 -2.02
N ASP A 175 -3.11 -30.46 -3.01
CA ASP A 175 -3.58 -31.62 -3.77
C ASP A 175 -2.49 -32.29 -4.64
N VAL A 176 -1.40 -31.59 -4.90
CA VAL A 176 -0.22 -32.12 -5.61
C VAL A 176 0.84 -32.60 -4.64
N ASP A 177 1.12 -31.77 -3.61
CA ASP A 177 2.12 -32.06 -2.59
C ASP A 177 1.66 -31.49 -1.24
N PRO A 178 1.36 -32.34 -0.23
CA PRO A 178 0.88 -31.92 1.08
C PRO A 178 1.90 -31.12 1.90
N ASN A 179 3.14 -30.99 1.44
CA ASN A 179 4.15 -30.18 2.10
C ASN A 179 3.95 -28.66 1.91
N TYR A 180 3.16 -28.23 0.91
CA TYR A 180 2.86 -26.82 0.75
C TYR A 180 2.13 -26.23 1.96
N LYS A 181 2.59 -25.05 2.43
CA LYS A 181 2.05 -24.34 3.59
C LYS A 181 1.78 -22.89 3.23
N LEU A 182 0.64 -22.38 3.68
CA LEU A 182 0.27 -20.97 3.63
C LEU A 182 0.44 -20.34 4.99
N HIS A 183 1.28 -19.33 5.07
CA HIS A 183 1.55 -18.54 6.26
C HIS A 183 0.91 -17.16 6.10
N ILE A 184 0.05 -16.77 7.03
CA ILE A 184 -0.72 -15.52 6.97
C ILE A 184 -0.30 -14.60 8.12
N ALA A 185 0.37 -13.48 7.78
CA ALA A 185 0.62 -12.36 8.68
C ALA A 185 -0.50 -11.33 8.50
N GLY A 186 -1.45 -11.32 9.40
CA GLY A 186 -2.65 -10.49 9.35
C GLY A 186 -3.80 -11.08 10.13
N PHE A 187 -4.93 -10.41 10.10
CA PHE A 187 -6.14 -10.87 10.80
C PHE A 187 -7.40 -10.50 10.01
N HIS A 188 -8.52 -11.12 10.40
CA HIS A 188 -9.83 -10.85 9.81
C HIS A 188 -10.37 -9.51 10.32
N GLU A 189 -10.73 -8.61 9.42
CA GLU A 189 -11.37 -7.34 9.80
C GLU A 189 -12.84 -7.51 10.22
N GLN A 190 -13.48 -8.57 9.77
CA GLN A 190 -14.90 -8.83 10.01
C GLN A 190 -15.15 -10.28 10.42
N THR A 191 -15.93 -10.50 11.47
CA THR A 191 -16.29 -11.83 11.96
C THR A 191 -16.94 -12.71 10.87
N ARG A 192 -17.70 -12.12 9.96
CA ARG A 192 -18.34 -12.85 8.85
C ARG A 192 -17.30 -13.53 7.96
N TYR A 193 -16.23 -12.81 7.61
CA TYR A 193 -15.14 -13.38 6.80
C TYR A 193 -14.31 -14.38 7.56
N GLN A 194 -14.14 -14.21 8.86
CA GLN A 194 -13.47 -15.19 9.71
C GLN A 194 -14.22 -16.52 9.71
N LEU A 195 -15.51 -16.51 10.00
CA LEU A 195 -16.34 -17.74 10.02
C LEU A 195 -16.34 -18.44 8.66
N TYR A 196 -16.47 -17.69 7.59
CA TYR A 196 -16.39 -18.24 6.23
C TYR A 196 -15.02 -18.88 5.97
N PHE A 197 -13.94 -18.21 6.31
CA PHE A 197 -12.57 -18.68 6.11
C PHE A 197 -12.30 -19.97 6.90
N GLU A 198 -12.64 -20.00 8.17
CA GLU A 198 -12.48 -21.17 9.04
C GLU A 198 -13.30 -22.39 8.55
N ASN A 199 -14.54 -22.16 8.11
CA ASN A 199 -15.36 -23.21 7.52
C ASN A 199 -14.72 -23.75 6.24
N LEU A 200 -14.28 -22.88 5.37
CA LEU A 200 -13.68 -23.27 4.08
C LEU A 200 -12.36 -24.04 4.27
N VAL A 201 -11.51 -23.63 5.21
CA VAL A 201 -10.29 -24.37 5.59
C VAL A 201 -10.61 -25.79 6.05
N ARG A 202 -11.64 -25.94 6.90
CA ARG A 202 -12.10 -27.27 7.37
C ARG A 202 -12.65 -28.12 6.23
N ASP A 203 -13.57 -27.55 5.44
CA ASP A 203 -14.30 -28.29 4.40
C ASP A 203 -13.37 -28.68 3.23
N MET A 204 -12.31 -27.90 2.97
CA MET A 204 -11.24 -28.25 2.02
C MET A 204 -10.21 -29.25 2.58
N GLY A 205 -10.23 -29.53 3.88
CA GLY A 205 -9.26 -30.44 4.53
C GLY A 205 -7.83 -29.94 4.53
N ILE A 206 -7.62 -28.60 4.62
CA ILE A 206 -6.29 -27.95 4.58
C ILE A 206 -5.88 -27.29 5.90
N GLY A 207 -6.48 -27.69 7.02
CA GLY A 207 -6.22 -27.11 8.34
C GLY A 207 -4.73 -27.14 8.72
N ASP A 208 -4.05 -28.24 8.46
CA ASP A 208 -2.61 -28.40 8.73
C ASP A 208 -1.70 -27.61 7.77
N ASN A 209 -2.27 -27.07 6.69
CA ASN A 209 -1.53 -26.35 5.65
C ASN A 209 -1.67 -24.83 5.75
N VAL A 210 -2.59 -24.31 6.59
CA VAL A 210 -2.85 -22.88 6.74
C VAL A 210 -2.54 -22.43 8.16
N LYS A 211 -1.63 -21.48 8.31
CA LYS A 211 -1.25 -20.94 9.61
C LYS A 211 -1.45 -19.43 9.68
N LEU A 212 -2.31 -18.97 10.61
CA LEU A 212 -2.48 -17.57 10.95
C LEU A 212 -1.52 -17.16 12.06
N TYR A 213 -0.80 -16.06 11.87
CA TYR A 213 0.15 -15.51 12.84
C TYR A 213 -0.42 -14.28 13.56
N GLY A 214 -1.55 -13.72 13.08
CA GLY A 214 -2.04 -12.44 13.57
C GLY A 214 -1.17 -11.28 13.07
N TRP A 215 -1.12 -10.21 13.85
CA TRP A 215 -0.25 -9.07 13.55
C TRP A 215 1.22 -9.43 13.75
N VAL A 216 2.05 -9.06 12.79
CA VAL A 216 3.50 -9.29 12.83
C VAL A 216 4.21 -7.94 12.73
N ASP A 217 4.91 -7.53 13.78
CA ASP A 217 5.60 -6.24 13.82
C ASP A 217 6.85 -6.21 12.94
N LYS A 218 7.60 -7.31 12.92
CA LYS A 218 8.82 -7.44 12.13
C LYS A 218 8.59 -8.35 10.92
N VAL A 219 7.90 -7.81 9.92
CA VAL A 219 7.58 -8.55 8.68
C VAL A 219 8.85 -9.04 7.98
N SER A 220 9.94 -8.26 8.02
CA SER A 220 11.22 -8.67 7.46
C SER A 220 11.69 -10.02 8.05
N ASP A 221 11.74 -10.14 9.37
CA ASP A 221 12.21 -11.36 10.04
C ASP A 221 11.27 -12.54 9.76
N TRP A 222 9.96 -12.27 9.77
CA TRP A 222 8.93 -13.27 9.51
C TRP A 222 8.98 -13.84 8.08
N LEU A 223 9.47 -13.06 7.11
CA LEU A 223 9.65 -13.47 5.71
C LEU A 223 10.91 -14.34 5.50
N GLU A 224 11.75 -14.56 6.53
CA GLU A 224 13.07 -15.19 6.39
C GLU A 224 13.02 -16.61 5.79
N ASP A 225 12.01 -17.39 6.11
CA ASP A 225 11.83 -18.78 5.69
C ASP A 225 10.71 -18.97 4.65
N LYS A 226 10.30 -17.90 3.96
CA LYS A 226 9.25 -17.97 2.95
C LYS A 226 9.83 -18.00 1.54
N ASP A 227 9.17 -18.75 0.66
CA ASP A 227 9.62 -18.96 -0.71
C ASP A 227 8.80 -18.14 -1.71
N TYR A 228 7.53 -17.94 -1.42
CA TYR A 228 6.59 -17.22 -2.28
C TYR A 228 5.83 -16.16 -1.48
N ILE A 229 5.50 -15.04 -2.14
CA ILE A 229 4.52 -14.08 -1.65
C ILE A 229 3.29 -14.12 -2.55
N LEU A 230 2.13 -14.45 -1.97
CA LEU A 230 0.87 -14.57 -2.68
C LEU A 230 -0.02 -13.36 -2.41
N SER A 231 -0.51 -12.73 -3.47
CA SER A 231 -1.54 -11.70 -3.43
C SER A 231 -2.74 -12.12 -4.26
N THR A 232 -3.88 -12.23 -3.61
CA THR A 232 -5.16 -12.57 -4.26
C THR A 232 -6.12 -11.39 -4.34
N SER A 233 -5.62 -10.18 -4.11
CA SER A 233 -6.42 -8.95 -4.08
C SER A 233 -7.20 -8.74 -5.37
N ILE A 234 -8.38 -8.08 -5.25
CA ILE A 234 -9.19 -7.62 -6.39
C ILE A 234 -8.91 -6.15 -6.74
N GLY A 235 -8.11 -5.47 -5.92
CA GLY A 235 -7.70 -4.09 -6.15
C GLY A 235 -6.67 -3.63 -5.13
N GLU A 236 -5.65 -2.91 -5.60
CA GLU A 236 -4.58 -2.31 -4.79
C GLU A 236 -4.17 -0.95 -5.37
N GLY A 237 -3.49 -0.13 -4.57
CA GLY A 237 -2.81 1.05 -5.06
C GLY A 237 -1.36 0.71 -5.41
N CYS A 238 -0.52 0.66 -4.39
CA CYS A 238 0.90 0.29 -4.50
C CYS A 238 1.22 -0.67 -3.33
N PRO A 239 1.07 -1.99 -3.50
CA PRO A 239 1.06 -2.97 -2.40
C PRO A 239 2.46 -3.25 -1.86
N VAL A 240 2.84 -2.56 -0.79
CA VAL A 240 4.16 -2.60 -0.15
C VAL A 240 4.54 -4.02 0.30
N GLY A 241 3.64 -4.81 0.87
CA GLY A 241 3.96 -6.15 1.36
C GLY A 241 4.47 -7.13 0.29
N ILE A 242 4.02 -6.98 -0.97
CA ILE A 242 4.57 -7.75 -2.11
C ILE A 242 5.99 -7.28 -2.41
N MET A 243 6.19 -5.97 -2.48
CA MET A 243 7.47 -5.35 -2.80
C MET A 243 8.53 -5.65 -1.73
N GLU A 244 8.15 -5.64 -0.46
CA GLU A 244 8.99 -6.03 0.68
C GLU A 244 9.49 -7.49 0.56
N ALA A 245 8.59 -8.41 0.20
CA ALA A 245 8.95 -9.80 -0.02
C ALA A 245 9.87 -9.97 -1.25
N MET A 246 9.57 -9.29 -2.37
CA MET A 246 10.44 -9.30 -3.56
C MET A 246 11.83 -8.74 -3.26
N ALA A 247 11.93 -7.68 -2.45
CA ALA A 247 13.20 -7.12 -1.99
C ALA A 247 14.07 -8.16 -1.26
N ARG A 248 13.46 -9.15 -0.59
CA ARG A 248 14.14 -10.27 0.05
C ARG A 248 14.42 -11.45 -0.88
N GLY A 249 14.15 -11.33 -2.18
CA GLY A 249 14.33 -12.40 -3.16
C GLY A 249 13.22 -13.45 -3.17
N ILE A 250 12.04 -13.16 -2.60
CA ILE A 250 10.88 -14.04 -2.56
C ILE A 250 10.08 -13.89 -3.85
N LYS A 251 9.71 -15.02 -4.47
CA LYS A 251 8.95 -15.05 -5.74
C LYS A 251 7.55 -14.50 -5.56
N PRO A 252 7.16 -13.46 -6.32
CA PRO A 252 5.79 -12.92 -6.28
C PRO A 252 4.84 -13.78 -7.11
N LEU A 253 3.61 -13.96 -6.59
CA LEU A 253 2.46 -14.60 -7.23
C LEU A 253 1.27 -13.65 -7.06
N ILE A 254 0.90 -12.93 -8.13
CA ILE A 254 0.00 -11.78 -8.03
C ILE A 254 -1.25 -12.05 -8.86
N HIS A 255 -2.42 -12.07 -8.23
CA HIS A 255 -3.68 -12.09 -8.96
C HIS A 255 -3.85 -10.79 -9.76
N ASN A 256 -4.34 -10.90 -11.00
CA ASN A 256 -4.52 -9.78 -11.91
C ASN A 256 -5.70 -8.89 -11.45
N TRP A 257 -5.39 -7.86 -10.68
CA TRP A 257 -6.32 -6.78 -10.34
C TRP A 257 -6.11 -5.59 -11.28
N PRO A 258 -7.10 -4.68 -11.46
CA PRO A 258 -6.97 -3.49 -12.30
C PRO A 258 -5.78 -2.61 -11.90
N GLY A 259 -4.75 -2.52 -12.76
CA GLY A 259 -3.48 -1.83 -12.50
C GLY A 259 -2.32 -2.73 -12.07
N ALA A 260 -2.51 -4.04 -11.89
CA ALA A 260 -1.42 -4.95 -11.53
C ALA A 260 -0.30 -4.93 -12.58
N ARG A 261 -0.65 -4.85 -13.86
CA ARG A 261 0.28 -4.82 -15.01
C ARG A 261 1.04 -3.49 -15.15
N ASP A 262 0.55 -2.43 -14.52
CA ASP A 262 1.26 -1.15 -14.46
C ASP A 262 2.42 -1.19 -13.44
N LEU A 263 2.31 -2.09 -12.46
CA LEU A 263 3.27 -2.21 -11.36
C LEU A 263 4.17 -3.45 -11.44
N TYR A 264 3.76 -4.50 -12.16
CA TYR A 264 4.48 -5.77 -12.19
C TYR A 264 4.51 -6.39 -13.59
N PRO A 265 5.61 -7.04 -13.97
CA PRO A 265 5.69 -7.85 -15.19
C PRO A 265 4.66 -8.99 -15.24
N ASP A 266 4.17 -9.30 -16.45
CA ASP A 266 3.16 -10.34 -16.68
C ASP A 266 3.55 -11.70 -16.10
N ARG A 267 4.83 -12.04 -16.07
CA ARG A 267 5.34 -13.31 -15.53
C ARG A 267 5.09 -13.51 -14.04
N TYR A 268 4.72 -12.46 -13.32
CA TYR A 268 4.35 -12.50 -11.89
C TYR A 268 2.84 -12.51 -11.66
N ILE A 269 2.05 -12.36 -12.75
CA ILE A 269 0.60 -12.16 -12.70
C ILE A 269 -0.13 -13.40 -13.18
N PHE A 270 -1.15 -13.82 -12.43
CA PHE A 270 -2.06 -14.89 -12.82
C PHE A 270 -3.51 -14.41 -12.81
N ASN A 271 -4.34 -15.01 -13.69
CA ASN A 271 -5.79 -14.78 -13.77
C ASN A 271 -6.57 -15.97 -13.22
N THR A 272 -6.03 -17.17 -13.36
CA THR A 272 -6.69 -18.44 -13.02
C THR A 272 -5.85 -19.25 -12.04
N ILE A 273 -6.51 -20.15 -11.31
CA ILE A 273 -5.83 -21.10 -10.42
C ILE A 273 -4.87 -22.01 -11.21
N SER A 274 -5.22 -22.34 -12.46
CA SER A 274 -4.35 -23.14 -13.33
C SER A 274 -3.05 -22.40 -13.69
N GLU A 275 -3.12 -21.10 -14.00
CA GLU A 275 -1.94 -20.26 -14.23
C GLU A 275 -1.11 -20.14 -12.96
N PHE A 276 -1.74 -19.85 -11.80
CA PHE A 276 -1.06 -19.81 -10.51
C PHE A 276 -0.31 -21.11 -10.20
N LYS A 277 -1.00 -22.26 -10.35
CA LYS A 277 -0.39 -23.59 -10.14
C LYS A 277 0.82 -23.81 -11.03
N ASN A 278 0.71 -23.45 -12.31
CA ASN A 278 1.81 -23.57 -13.26
C ASN A 278 3.00 -22.66 -12.89
N MET A 279 2.75 -21.45 -12.43
CA MET A 279 3.80 -20.52 -11.96
C MET A 279 4.61 -21.07 -10.77
N VAL A 280 3.94 -21.82 -9.87
CA VAL A 280 4.61 -22.42 -8.72
C VAL A 280 5.36 -23.69 -9.13
N LEU A 281 4.72 -24.61 -9.85
CA LEU A 281 5.27 -25.93 -10.12
C LEU A 281 6.31 -25.95 -11.26
N ASN A 282 6.09 -25.14 -12.31
CA ASN A 282 6.89 -25.16 -13.53
C ASN A 282 7.58 -23.82 -13.82
N GLY A 283 7.24 -22.77 -13.10
CA GLY A 283 7.79 -21.44 -13.35
C GLY A 283 9.22 -21.28 -12.84
N ASN A 284 10.02 -20.51 -13.58
CA ASN A 284 11.37 -20.15 -13.15
C ASN A 284 11.38 -19.42 -11.81
N TYR A 285 12.40 -19.66 -10.98
CA TYR A 285 12.64 -18.96 -9.72
C TYR A 285 13.97 -18.22 -9.80
N ASN A 286 13.93 -16.89 -9.72
CA ASN A 286 15.13 -16.05 -9.79
C ASN A 286 15.10 -14.94 -8.73
N SER A 287 15.65 -15.24 -7.54
CA SER A 287 15.71 -14.30 -6.41
C SER A 287 16.32 -12.95 -6.76
N THR A 288 17.40 -12.98 -7.53
CA THR A 288 18.14 -11.77 -7.92
C THR A 288 17.26 -10.86 -8.76
N GLU A 289 16.55 -11.42 -9.75
CA GLU A 289 15.64 -10.66 -10.60
C GLU A 289 14.52 -9.97 -9.77
N TYR A 290 13.96 -10.64 -8.75
CA TYR A 290 12.91 -10.05 -7.92
C TYR A 290 13.45 -8.87 -7.10
N ARG A 291 14.66 -9.00 -6.57
CA ARG A 291 15.36 -7.95 -5.84
C ARG A 291 15.69 -6.76 -6.74
N GLU A 292 16.35 -6.99 -7.86
CA GLU A 292 16.74 -5.96 -8.85
C GLU A 292 15.51 -5.18 -9.33
N TYR A 293 14.39 -5.86 -9.57
CA TYR A 293 13.15 -5.20 -9.97
C TYR A 293 12.68 -4.16 -8.94
N ILE A 294 12.81 -4.46 -7.64
CA ILE A 294 12.44 -3.51 -6.58
C ILE A 294 13.47 -2.39 -6.44
N GLU A 295 14.75 -2.69 -6.57
CA GLU A 295 15.82 -1.68 -6.54
C GLU A 295 15.63 -0.63 -7.64
N ASP A 296 15.38 -1.09 -8.85
CA ASP A 296 15.25 -0.23 -10.02
C ASP A 296 13.95 0.59 -10.04
N ASN A 297 12.85 0.02 -9.52
CA ASN A 297 11.52 0.63 -9.69
C ASN A 297 10.92 1.20 -8.42
N TYR A 298 11.22 0.63 -7.25
CA TYR A 298 10.49 0.91 -6.00
C TYR A 298 11.40 1.09 -4.78
N SER A 299 12.68 1.45 -4.96
CA SER A 299 13.54 1.78 -3.82
C SER A 299 13.06 3.06 -3.14
N LEU A 300 13.25 3.13 -1.80
CA LEU A 300 12.97 4.34 -1.02
C LEU A 300 13.72 5.56 -1.57
N GLU A 301 14.98 5.37 -1.98
CA GLU A 301 15.78 6.45 -2.57
C GLU A 301 15.13 7.04 -3.83
N LYS A 302 14.54 6.19 -4.67
CA LYS A 302 13.83 6.65 -5.87
C LYS A 302 12.60 7.46 -5.47
N GLN A 303 11.80 6.98 -4.52
CA GLN A 303 10.65 7.73 -4.01
C GLN A 303 11.04 9.10 -3.48
N LEU A 304 12.09 9.17 -2.65
CA LEU A 304 12.55 10.40 -2.04
C LEU A 304 13.05 11.41 -3.08
N ARG A 305 13.80 10.96 -4.09
CA ARG A 305 14.21 11.81 -5.22
C ARG A 305 13.02 12.40 -6.00
N GLU A 306 11.96 11.63 -6.19
CA GLU A 306 10.75 12.15 -6.86
C GLU A 306 9.99 13.15 -5.96
N ILE A 307 9.99 12.93 -4.64
CA ILE A 307 9.42 13.88 -3.68
C ILE A 307 10.20 15.20 -3.69
N ASP A 308 11.53 15.17 -3.73
CA ASP A 308 12.35 16.39 -3.78
C ASP A 308 12.02 17.29 -4.97
N LYS A 309 11.66 16.72 -6.13
CA LYS A 309 11.23 17.51 -7.31
C LYS A 309 9.93 18.29 -7.08
N ILE A 310 9.11 17.84 -6.14
CA ILE A 310 7.86 18.55 -5.77
C ILE A 310 8.15 19.64 -4.76
N LEU A 311 9.17 19.48 -3.92
CA LEU A 311 9.52 20.48 -2.90
C LEU A 311 10.15 21.73 -3.52
N LEU A 312 10.75 21.63 -4.69
CA LEU A 312 11.32 22.74 -5.47
C LEU A 312 10.22 23.53 -6.19
#